data_195ec5d9ff71789fd7865db4eb1bb035
#
_entry.id   195ec5d9ff71789fd7865db4eb1bb035
#
_cell.length_a   1.000
_cell.length_b   1.000
_cell.length_c   1.000
_cell.angle_alpha   90.00
_cell.angle_beta   90.00
_cell.angle_gamma   90.00
#
_symmetry.space_group_name_H-M   'P 1'
#
loop_
_entity.id
_entity.type
_entity.pdbx_description
1 polymer ?
#
loop_
_entity_poly.entity_id
_entity_poly.type
_entity_poly.pdbx_seq_one_letter_code
_entity_poly.pdbx_strand_id
1 'polypeptide(L)'
;MPARSYLASILNDGLYKLGYVTNDRDYATKLLQRQLGVEEFVRFAPSFDVTTDDGRTGNASLECAFSAGRKFFIEVLQPVSGLVDVFTDSLTGGENFELVFHHVAVIVDDLAAVKAAAAALGIVPAIEAHLSTGMSFTYMRLPGLGHWVEHDQYDGNSRAFLDSVAGRELPG
;
A
#
# COMPACT_ATOMS: atom_id res chain seq x y z
N MET A 1 3.13 12.01 -22.85
CA MET A 1 3.60 12.75 -21.66
C MET A 1 4.96 12.19 -21.27
N PRO A 2 5.96 12.99 -20.87
CA PRO A 2 7.21 12.45 -20.33
C PRO A 2 6.96 11.59 -19.08
N ALA A 3 7.72 10.50 -18.91
CA ALA A 3 7.52 9.53 -17.81
C ALA A 3 7.48 10.19 -16.41
N ARG A 4 8.39 11.15 -16.14
CA ARG A 4 8.42 11.89 -14.86
C ARG A 4 7.16 12.72 -14.62
N SER A 5 6.63 13.38 -15.66
CA SER A 5 5.38 14.16 -15.54
C SER A 5 4.17 13.24 -15.35
N TYR A 6 4.19 12.05 -15.94
CA TYR A 6 3.15 11.05 -15.77
C TYR A 6 3.10 10.53 -14.31
N LEU A 7 4.24 10.12 -13.74
CA LEU A 7 4.28 9.67 -12.35
C LEU A 7 3.91 10.78 -11.37
N ALA A 8 4.28 12.03 -11.64
CA ALA A 8 3.89 13.16 -10.81
C ALA A 8 2.38 13.45 -10.87
N SER A 9 1.73 13.34 -12.05
CA SER A 9 0.28 13.51 -12.14
C SER A 9 -0.48 12.43 -11.38
N ILE A 10 -0.07 11.16 -11.50
CA ILE A 10 -0.66 10.06 -10.75
C ILE A 10 -0.61 10.33 -9.24
N LEU A 11 0.53 10.77 -8.73
CA LEU A 11 0.69 11.06 -7.31
C LEU A 11 -0.24 12.19 -6.84
N ASN A 12 -0.43 13.21 -7.66
CA ASN A 12 -1.30 14.33 -7.34
C ASN A 12 -2.79 13.98 -7.40
N ASP A 13 -3.18 13.18 -8.38
CA ASP A 13 -4.59 12.94 -8.70
C ASP A 13 -5.14 11.69 -8.00
N GLY A 14 -4.29 10.68 -7.78
CA GLY A 14 -4.69 9.37 -7.29
C GLY A 14 -4.39 9.09 -5.81
N LEU A 15 -3.78 10.03 -5.06
CA LEU A 15 -3.42 9.81 -3.66
C LEU A 15 -4.65 9.59 -2.78
N TYR A 16 -4.76 8.44 -2.15
CA TYR A 16 -5.94 8.07 -1.37
C TYR A 16 -5.65 7.39 -0.02
N LYS A 17 -4.44 6.85 0.19
CA LYS A 17 -4.12 6.02 1.37
C LYS A 17 -2.75 6.38 1.97
N LEU A 18 -2.68 6.36 3.30
CA LEU A 18 -1.46 6.46 4.09
C LEU A 18 -1.23 5.12 4.80
N GLY A 19 -0.12 4.48 4.53
CA GLY A 19 0.21 3.17 5.04
C GLY A 19 1.30 3.19 6.12
N TYR A 20 1.05 2.45 7.19
CA TYR A 20 1.97 2.23 8.30
C TYR A 20 2.30 0.75 8.43
N VAL A 21 3.52 0.44 8.79
CA VAL A 21 3.94 -0.91 9.17
C VAL A 21 4.20 -0.98 10.66
N THR A 22 3.85 -2.10 11.28
CA THR A 22 3.96 -2.31 12.72
C THR A 22 4.30 -3.76 13.06
N ASN A 23 4.81 -3.99 14.25
CA ASN A 23 4.94 -5.32 14.86
C ASN A 23 3.77 -5.69 15.80
N ASP A 24 2.80 -4.77 16.03
CA ASP A 24 1.58 -5.01 16.81
C ASP A 24 0.42 -4.18 16.22
N ARG A 25 -0.37 -4.79 15.32
CA ARG A 25 -1.52 -4.17 14.65
C ARG A 25 -2.58 -3.67 15.64
N ASP A 26 -2.85 -4.46 16.69
CA ASP A 26 -3.93 -4.15 17.62
C ASP A 26 -3.59 -2.96 18.52
N TYR A 27 -2.33 -2.84 18.91
CA TYR A 27 -1.86 -1.66 19.62
C TYR A 27 -1.78 -0.44 18.69
N ALA A 28 -1.28 -0.62 17.48
CA ALA A 28 -1.16 0.44 16.47
C ALA A 28 -2.53 1.06 16.14
N THR A 29 -3.55 0.24 15.88
CA THR A 29 -4.90 0.74 15.58
C THR A 29 -5.50 1.54 16.73
N LYS A 30 -5.36 1.08 17.97
CA LYS A 30 -5.80 1.83 19.17
C LYS A 30 -5.05 3.15 19.34
N LEU A 31 -3.76 3.18 19.02
CA LEU A 31 -2.95 4.39 19.09
C LEU A 31 -3.43 5.42 18.06
N LEU A 32 -3.61 5.00 16.80
CA LEU A 32 -4.07 5.87 15.72
C LEU A 32 -5.50 6.37 15.94
N GLN A 33 -6.40 5.54 16.46
CA GLN A 33 -7.74 5.97 16.87
C GLN A 33 -7.68 7.14 17.86
N ARG A 34 -6.85 7.00 18.90
CA ARG A 34 -6.70 8.05 19.93
C ARG A 34 -6.04 9.33 19.40
N GLN A 35 -5.02 9.20 18.53
CA GLN A 35 -4.22 10.34 18.08
C GLN A 35 -4.81 11.06 16.87
N LEU A 36 -5.38 10.30 15.92
CA LEU A 36 -5.89 10.85 14.66
C LEU A 36 -7.41 10.98 14.62
N GLY A 37 -8.11 10.49 15.66
CA GLY A 37 -9.58 10.51 15.70
C GLY A 37 -10.22 9.62 14.65
N VAL A 38 -9.53 8.55 14.25
CA VAL A 38 -10.06 7.53 13.35
C VAL A 38 -11.12 6.72 14.08
N GLU A 39 -12.31 6.56 13.51
CA GLU A 39 -13.43 5.97 14.23
C GLU A 39 -13.29 4.46 14.38
N GLU A 40 -13.13 3.74 13.28
CA GLU A 40 -13.08 2.28 13.26
C GLU A 40 -12.07 1.76 12.24
N PHE A 41 -11.49 0.59 12.52
CA PHE A 41 -10.65 -0.17 11.60
C PHE A 41 -11.31 -1.48 11.21
N VAL A 42 -11.53 -1.68 9.92
CA VAL A 42 -11.87 -2.98 9.34
C VAL A 42 -10.61 -3.83 9.30
N ARG A 43 -10.67 -5.05 9.85
CA ARG A 43 -9.52 -5.96 9.95
C ARG A 43 -9.65 -7.11 8.97
N PHE A 44 -8.55 -7.47 8.35
CA PHE A 44 -8.46 -8.61 7.44
C PHE A 44 -7.03 -9.17 7.43
N ALA A 45 -6.87 -10.38 6.93
CA ALA A 45 -5.58 -11.06 6.89
C ALA A 45 -5.36 -11.64 5.48
N PRO A 46 -4.85 -10.82 4.54
CA PRO A 46 -4.63 -11.26 3.18
C PRO A 46 -3.41 -12.19 3.10
N SER A 47 -3.51 -13.15 2.20
CA SER A 47 -2.39 -13.96 1.74
C SER A 47 -2.42 -13.95 0.21
N PHE A 48 -1.31 -13.58 -0.41
CA PHE A 48 -1.25 -13.33 -1.84
C PHE A 48 0.12 -13.66 -2.43
N ASP A 49 0.13 -13.95 -3.72
CA ASP A 49 1.37 -14.21 -4.43
C ASP A 49 2.08 -12.91 -4.79
N VAL A 50 3.39 -12.89 -4.61
CA VAL A 50 4.26 -11.77 -4.93
C VAL A 50 5.42 -12.18 -5.82
N THR A 51 5.89 -11.22 -6.62
CA THR A 51 7.19 -11.25 -7.31
C THR A 51 8.02 -10.09 -6.81
N THR A 52 9.27 -10.35 -6.42
CA THR A 52 10.21 -9.33 -5.93
C THR A 52 11.15 -8.86 -7.04
N ASP A 53 11.83 -7.73 -6.84
CA ASP A 53 12.78 -7.12 -7.79
C ASP A 53 13.99 -8.01 -8.10
N ASP A 54 14.39 -8.90 -7.17
CA ASP A 54 15.43 -9.91 -7.36
C ASP A 54 14.93 -11.19 -8.04
N GLY A 55 13.65 -11.23 -8.46
CA GLY A 55 13.02 -12.31 -9.20
C GLY A 55 12.54 -13.49 -8.35
N ARG A 56 12.55 -13.40 -7.01
CA ARG A 56 11.89 -14.38 -6.15
C ARG A 56 10.38 -14.30 -6.35
N THR A 57 9.75 -15.46 -6.41
CA THR A 57 8.28 -15.60 -6.42
C THR A 57 7.86 -16.43 -5.23
N GLY A 58 6.76 -16.06 -4.60
CA GLY A 58 6.24 -16.78 -3.44
C GLY A 58 5.02 -16.10 -2.85
N ASN A 59 4.62 -16.54 -1.68
CA ASN A 59 3.47 -15.99 -0.97
C ASN A 59 3.93 -14.99 0.08
N ALA A 60 3.12 -13.94 0.29
CA ALA A 60 3.21 -13.02 1.42
C ALA A 60 1.92 -13.06 2.22
N SER A 61 2.02 -13.08 3.55
CA SER A 61 0.87 -13.04 4.45
C SER A 61 1.01 -11.86 5.40
N LEU A 62 -0.03 -11.07 5.50
CA LEU A 62 -0.11 -9.88 6.35
C LEU A 62 -1.34 -9.95 7.25
N GLU A 63 -1.27 -9.29 8.39
CA GLU A 63 -2.44 -8.86 9.15
C GLU A 63 -2.66 -7.37 8.93
N CYS A 64 -3.80 -7.01 8.39
CA CYS A 64 -4.10 -5.65 7.99
C CYS A 64 -5.24 -5.05 8.80
N ALA A 65 -5.23 -3.73 8.92
CA ALA A 65 -6.35 -2.96 9.40
C ALA A 65 -6.49 -1.69 8.55
N PHE A 66 -7.72 -1.36 8.18
CA PHE A 66 -8.02 -0.31 7.24
C PHE A 66 -9.15 0.57 7.75
N SER A 67 -8.98 1.88 7.71
CA SER A 67 -9.99 2.82 8.16
C SER A 67 -10.17 3.96 7.16
N ALA A 68 -11.43 4.28 6.88
CA ALA A 68 -11.78 5.43 6.07
C ALA A 68 -11.69 6.71 6.91
N GLY A 69 -10.61 7.47 6.73
CA GLY A 69 -10.53 8.84 7.22
C GLY A 69 -11.35 9.81 6.33
N ARG A 70 -11.39 11.06 6.73
CA ARG A 70 -12.14 12.09 5.97
C ARG A 70 -11.62 12.32 4.55
N LYS A 71 -10.31 12.24 4.34
CA LYS A 71 -9.64 12.47 3.06
C LYS A 71 -8.92 11.23 2.56
N PHE A 72 -8.22 10.55 3.45
CA PHE A 72 -7.36 9.42 3.15
C PHE A 72 -7.78 8.23 3.96
N PHE A 73 -7.58 7.05 3.39
CA PHE A 73 -7.56 5.84 4.20
C PHE A 73 -6.29 5.81 5.05
N ILE A 74 -6.42 5.23 6.23
CA ILE A 74 -5.28 4.83 7.06
C ILE A 74 -5.19 3.32 7.01
N GLU A 75 -4.06 2.81 6.57
CA GLU A 75 -3.77 1.39 6.55
C GLU A 75 -2.68 1.05 7.56
N VAL A 76 -2.86 -0.05 8.28
CA VAL A 76 -1.88 -0.62 9.19
C VAL A 76 -1.58 -2.03 8.73
N LEU A 77 -0.32 -2.32 8.47
CA LEU A 77 0.18 -3.61 8.00
C LEU A 77 1.08 -4.23 9.06
N GLN A 78 0.79 -5.46 9.47
CA GLN A 78 1.68 -6.29 10.27
C GLN A 78 2.15 -7.46 9.42
N PRO A 79 3.44 -7.53 9.06
CA PRO A 79 4.00 -8.67 8.35
C PRO A 79 3.91 -9.94 9.19
N VAL A 80 3.52 -11.06 8.59
CA VAL A 80 3.36 -12.34 9.29
C VAL A 80 4.34 -13.39 8.78
N SER A 81 4.34 -13.66 7.47
CA SER A 81 5.20 -14.69 6.89
C SER A 81 5.35 -14.56 5.37
N GLY A 82 6.33 -15.27 4.83
CA GLY A 82 6.60 -15.33 3.39
C GLY A 82 7.51 -14.21 2.92
N LEU A 83 7.33 -13.76 1.67
CA LEU A 83 8.12 -12.70 1.06
C LEU A 83 7.60 -11.32 1.50
N VAL A 84 7.92 -10.94 2.74
CA VAL A 84 7.46 -9.70 3.38
C VAL A 84 8.58 -8.68 3.61
N ASP A 85 9.73 -8.86 2.99
CA ASP A 85 10.95 -8.04 3.21
C ASP A 85 10.66 -6.55 3.04
N VAL A 86 9.91 -6.16 1.99
CA VAL A 86 9.55 -4.75 1.73
C VAL A 86 8.86 -4.08 2.92
N PHE A 87 8.12 -4.85 3.70
CA PHE A 87 7.41 -4.36 4.89
C PHE A 87 8.30 -4.42 6.13
N THR A 88 9.04 -5.51 6.31
CA THR A 88 9.90 -5.70 7.50
C THR A 88 11.13 -4.81 7.52
N ASP A 89 11.66 -4.43 6.37
CA ASP A 89 12.84 -3.56 6.25
C ASP A 89 12.68 -2.19 6.93
N SER A 90 11.45 -1.78 7.18
CA SER A 90 11.14 -0.54 7.89
C SER A 90 11.13 -0.69 9.41
N LEU A 91 11.10 -1.92 9.92
CA LEU A 91 11.09 -2.24 11.34
C LEU A 91 12.51 -2.57 11.82
N THR A 92 12.81 -2.25 13.07
CA THR A 92 14.14 -2.55 13.66
C THR A 92 14.25 -4.01 14.11
N GLY A 93 13.11 -4.73 14.18
CA GLY A 93 13.05 -6.13 14.63
C GLY A 93 13.26 -6.32 16.14
N GLY A 94 13.14 -5.25 16.92
CA GLY A 94 13.23 -5.29 18.37
C GLY A 94 11.95 -5.79 19.05
N GLU A 95 12.03 -6.03 20.37
CA GLU A 95 10.88 -6.46 21.20
C GLU A 95 9.92 -5.29 21.53
N ASN A 96 10.35 -4.05 21.33
CA ASN A 96 9.52 -2.89 21.60
C ASN A 96 8.48 -2.71 20.50
N PHE A 97 7.36 -2.07 20.87
CA PHE A 97 6.36 -1.65 19.88
C PHE A 97 6.94 -0.69 18.87
N GLU A 98 6.67 -0.96 17.59
CA GLU A 98 7.04 -0.14 16.46
C GLU A 98 5.83 0.18 15.60
N LEU A 99 5.70 1.44 15.18
CA LEU A 99 4.75 1.91 14.18
C LEU A 99 5.46 2.92 13.30
N VAL A 100 5.70 2.55 12.05
CA VAL A 100 6.51 3.33 11.11
C VAL A 100 5.66 3.73 9.91
N PHE A 101 5.72 5.01 9.51
CA PHE A 101 5.15 5.43 8.23
C PHE A 101 5.92 4.74 7.10
N HIS A 102 5.20 4.01 6.26
CA HIS A 102 5.81 3.14 5.26
C HIS A 102 5.58 3.65 3.84
N HIS A 103 4.35 3.97 3.48
CA HIS A 103 4.00 4.32 2.11
C HIS A 103 2.84 5.30 2.02
N VAL A 104 2.77 5.94 0.87
CA VAL A 104 1.53 6.51 0.33
C VAL A 104 1.03 5.61 -0.78
N ALA A 105 -0.29 5.51 -0.96
CA ALA A 105 -0.84 4.76 -2.08
C ALA A 105 -1.65 5.64 -3.02
N VAL A 106 -1.57 5.33 -4.29
CA VAL A 106 -2.29 6.00 -5.38
C VAL A 106 -3.09 4.99 -6.19
N ILE A 107 -4.32 5.36 -6.54
CA ILE A 107 -5.14 4.57 -7.46
C ILE A 107 -4.70 4.89 -8.88
N VAL A 108 -4.57 3.85 -9.69
CA VAL A 108 -4.20 3.95 -11.11
C VAL A 108 -5.13 3.11 -11.98
N ASP A 109 -5.40 3.58 -13.18
CA ASP A 109 -6.22 2.84 -14.16
C ASP A 109 -5.41 1.78 -14.90
N ASP A 110 -4.10 2.00 -15.08
CA ASP A 110 -3.21 1.12 -15.85
C ASP A 110 -1.86 0.97 -15.15
N LEU A 111 -1.74 -0.11 -14.36
CA LEU A 111 -0.51 -0.44 -13.65
C LEU A 111 0.65 -0.79 -14.59
N ALA A 112 0.34 -1.33 -15.78
CA ALA A 112 1.38 -1.63 -16.78
C ALA A 112 2.00 -0.34 -17.34
N ALA A 113 1.18 0.69 -17.61
CA ALA A 113 1.68 1.99 -18.02
C ALA A 113 2.53 2.67 -16.94
N VAL A 114 2.16 2.54 -15.67
CA VAL A 114 2.95 3.03 -14.52
C VAL A 114 4.30 2.35 -14.47
N LYS A 115 4.35 1.02 -14.57
CA LYS A 115 5.60 0.24 -14.59
C LYS A 115 6.50 0.61 -15.77
N ALA A 116 5.91 0.78 -16.96
CA ALA A 116 6.67 1.21 -18.14
C ALA A 116 7.27 2.62 -17.95
N ALA A 117 6.53 3.55 -17.37
CA ALA A 117 7.03 4.89 -17.07
C ALA A 117 8.15 4.88 -16.01
N ALA A 118 8.01 4.05 -14.98
CA ALA A 118 9.03 3.84 -13.94
C ALA A 118 10.31 3.26 -14.53
N ALA A 119 10.20 2.21 -15.36
CA ALA A 119 11.33 1.57 -16.04
C ALA A 119 12.09 2.55 -16.94
N ALA A 120 11.41 3.47 -17.64
CA ALA A 120 12.03 4.53 -18.44
C ALA A 120 12.88 5.51 -17.60
N LEU A 121 12.68 5.53 -16.28
CA LEU A 121 13.45 6.32 -15.30
C LEU A 121 14.46 5.47 -14.52
N GLY A 122 14.62 4.19 -14.86
CA GLY A 122 15.47 3.24 -14.13
C GLY A 122 14.91 2.82 -12.77
N ILE A 123 13.60 3.00 -12.53
CA ILE A 123 12.92 2.59 -11.30
C ILE A 123 12.34 1.19 -11.50
N VAL A 124 12.69 0.29 -10.59
CA VAL A 124 12.20 -1.09 -10.58
C VAL A 124 11.21 -1.26 -9.42
N PRO A 125 10.06 -1.92 -9.65
CA PRO A 125 9.16 -2.32 -8.56
C PRO A 125 9.87 -3.24 -7.57
N ALA A 126 9.81 -2.94 -6.27
CA ALA A 126 10.36 -3.82 -5.24
C ALA A 126 9.52 -5.09 -5.06
N ILE A 127 8.20 -4.95 -5.18
CA ILE A 127 7.27 -6.08 -5.27
C ILE A 127 6.15 -5.78 -6.26
N GLU A 128 5.64 -6.84 -6.86
CA GLU A 128 4.39 -6.86 -7.63
C GLU A 128 3.49 -7.95 -7.08
N ALA A 129 2.21 -7.66 -6.91
CA ALA A 129 1.25 -8.61 -6.38
C ALA A 129 -0.11 -8.50 -7.07
N HIS A 130 -0.84 -9.62 -7.02
CA HIS A 130 -2.23 -9.69 -7.43
C HIS A 130 -3.02 -10.46 -6.38
N LEU A 131 -4.10 -9.85 -5.88
CA LEU A 131 -5.00 -10.45 -4.92
C LEU A 131 -6.17 -11.11 -5.66
N SER A 132 -6.64 -12.24 -5.14
CA SER A 132 -7.84 -12.92 -5.66
C SER A 132 -9.11 -12.05 -5.58
N THR A 133 -9.08 -10.97 -4.83
CA THR A 133 -10.15 -9.98 -4.76
C THR A 133 -10.23 -9.05 -5.96
N GLY A 134 -9.26 -9.10 -6.90
CA GLY A 134 -9.23 -8.26 -8.10
C GLY A 134 -8.39 -6.99 -7.96
N MET A 135 -7.60 -6.86 -6.91
CA MET A 135 -6.63 -5.79 -6.73
C MET A 135 -5.25 -6.25 -7.22
N SER A 136 -4.59 -5.44 -8.01
CA SER A 136 -3.17 -5.57 -8.35
C SER A 136 -2.41 -4.37 -7.80
N PHE A 137 -1.21 -4.58 -7.26
CA PHE A 137 -0.43 -3.47 -6.73
C PHE A 137 1.07 -3.67 -6.92
N THR A 138 1.80 -2.56 -6.80
CA THR A 138 3.26 -2.56 -6.79
C THR A 138 3.81 -1.48 -5.87
N TYR A 139 4.92 -1.77 -5.21
CA TYR A 139 5.67 -0.81 -4.41
C TYR A 139 6.91 -0.33 -5.16
N MET A 140 7.11 0.98 -5.23
CA MET A 140 8.28 1.59 -5.84
C MET A 140 8.90 2.64 -4.92
N ARG A 141 10.23 2.74 -4.90
CA ARG A 141 10.93 3.88 -4.31
C ARG A 141 11.19 4.93 -5.39
N LEU A 142 10.52 6.07 -5.28
CA LEU A 142 10.81 7.18 -6.15
C LEU A 142 12.03 7.95 -5.62
N PRO A 143 12.99 8.33 -6.49
CA PRO A 143 14.19 9.04 -6.06
C PRO A 143 13.88 10.32 -5.27
N GLY A 144 14.48 10.46 -4.10
CA GLY A 144 14.31 11.62 -3.22
C GLY A 144 13.14 11.51 -2.23
N LEU A 145 12.29 10.46 -2.31
CA LEU A 145 11.27 10.17 -1.32
C LEU A 145 11.82 9.20 -0.26
N GLY A 146 11.57 9.48 1.00
CA GLY A 146 12.00 8.65 2.13
C GLY A 146 11.07 7.48 2.45
N HIS A 147 10.02 7.26 1.62
CA HIS A 147 9.00 6.25 1.81
C HIS A 147 8.68 5.55 0.48
N TRP A 148 7.93 4.46 0.54
CA TRP A 148 7.42 3.78 -0.63
C TRP A 148 6.23 4.53 -1.25
N VAL A 149 6.03 4.34 -2.55
CA VAL A 149 4.79 4.66 -3.25
C VAL A 149 4.19 3.35 -3.73
N GLU A 150 3.00 3.06 -3.25
CA GLU A 150 2.18 1.94 -3.71
C GLU A 150 1.27 2.43 -4.84
N HIS A 151 1.21 1.65 -5.91
CA HIS A 151 0.32 1.91 -7.04
C HIS A 151 -0.69 0.78 -7.11
N ASP A 152 -1.97 1.13 -6.96
CA ASP A 152 -3.08 0.20 -6.81
C ASP A 152 -4.01 0.26 -8.01
N GLN A 153 -4.19 -0.85 -8.69
CA GLN A 153 -5.20 -1.03 -9.73
C GLN A 153 -6.29 -1.95 -9.21
N TYR A 154 -7.53 -1.49 -9.26
CA TYR A 154 -8.71 -2.23 -8.82
C TYR A 154 -9.54 -2.65 -10.02
N ASP A 155 -10.06 -3.89 -10.02
CA ASP A 155 -11.18 -4.25 -10.89
C ASP A 155 -12.50 -3.69 -10.35
N GLY A 156 -13.59 -3.84 -11.11
CA GLY A 156 -14.89 -3.27 -10.73
C GLY A 156 -15.41 -3.74 -9.37
N ASN A 157 -15.14 -4.99 -8.99
CA ASN A 157 -15.62 -5.57 -7.72
C ASN A 157 -14.81 -5.06 -6.52
N SER A 158 -13.50 -5.08 -6.64
CA SER A 158 -12.60 -4.60 -5.59
C SER A 158 -12.73 -3.08 -5.40
N ARG A 159 -13.00 -2.33 -6.48
CA ARG A 159 -13.28 -0.91 -6.41
C ARG A 159 -14.60 -0.62 -5.66
N ALA A 160 -15.66 -1.34 -5.96
CA ALA A 160 -16.94 -1.19 -5.28
C ALA A 160 -16.84 -1.50 -3.76
N PHE A 161 -16.02 -2.47 -3.39
CA PHE A 161 -15.72 -2.73 -1.98
C PHE A 161 -15.02 -1.53 -1.32
N LEU A 162 -13.98 -0.98 -1.96
CA LEU A 162 -13.24 0.17 -1.45
C LEU A 162 -14.16 1.39 -1.26
N ASP A 163 -15.00 1.70 -2.25
CA ASP A 163 -15.96 2.80 -2.19
C ASP A 163 -17.00 2.57 -1.07
N SER A 164 -17.42 1.32 -0.84
CA SER A 164 -18.35 1.00 0.26
C SER A 164 -17.73 1.23 1.63
N VAL A 165 -16.46 0.90 1.83
CA VAL A 165 -15.72 1.17 3.07
C VAL A 165 -15.51 2.69 3.24
N ALA A 166 -15.28 3.41 2.16
CA ALA A 166 -15.14 4.85 2.19
C ALA A 166 -16.46 5.58 2.49
N GLY A 167 -17.60 4.96 2.23
CA GLY A 167 -18.91 5.61 2.26
C GLY A 167 -19.03 6.74 1.22
N ARG A 168 -18.18 6.73 0.17
CA ARG A 168 -18.11 7.72 -0.91
C ARG A 168 -17.35 7.14 -2.10
N GLU A 169 -17.58 7.68 -3.29
CA GLU A 169 -16.72 7.42 -4.44
C GLU A 169 -15.33 8.04 -4.23
N LEU A 170 -14.31 7.26 -4.49
CA LEU A 170 -12.92 7.71 -4.47
C LEU A 170 -12.51 8.28 -5.82
N PRO A 171 -11.52 9.18 -5.87
CA PRO A 171 -11.02 9.68 -7.14
C PRO A 171 -10.54 8.52 -8.01
N GLY A 172 -10.90 8.59 -9.30
CA GLY A 172 -10.53 7.64 -10.34
C GLY A 172 -9.30 8.12 -11.08
#